data_9d923a805f5d5251fb1242d7ff941e0c
#
_entry.id   9d923a805f5d5251fb1242d7ff941e0c
#
_cell.length_a   1.000
_cell.length_b   1.000
_cell.length_c   1.000
_cell.angle_alpha   90.00
_cell.angle_beta   90.00
_cell.angle_gamma   90.00
#
_symmetry.space_group_name_H-M   'P 1'
#
loop_
_entity.id
_entity.type
_entity.pdbx_description
1 polymer ?
#
loop_
_entity_poly.entity_id
_entity_poly.type
_entity_poly.pdbx_seq_one_letter_code
_entity_poly.pdbx_strand_id
1 'polypeptide(L)'
;MKKAYWVGIVDVKNHDEYAKYAEIAGPALIKAGAKILSRGGKIINLEGKKMNRLVVIEFPSVDEAEKFYQSEEYKKGLKFLNSDVSDRFLNIAEAVN
;
A
#
# COMPACT_ATOMS: atom_id res chain seq x y z
N MET A 1 12.90 -13.15 -13.21
CA MET A 1 12.09 -13.15 -11.99
C MET A 1 10.80 -12.38 -12.27
N LYS A 2 9.67 -12.93 -11.84
CA LYS A 2 8.39 -12.25 -12.03
C LYS A 2 8.24 -11.10 -11.05
N LYS A 3 7.67 -10.02 -11.52
CA LYS A 3 7.33 -8.89 -10.67
C LYS A 3 6.18 -9.26 -9.74
N ALA A 4 5.91 -8.41 -8.76
CA ALA A 4 4.80 -8.58 -7.85
C ALA A 4 4.06 -7.27 -7.69
N TYR A 5 2.77 -7.36 -7.37
CA TYR A 5 1.95 -6.20 -7.11
C TYR A 5 1.49 -6.21 -5.65
N TRP A 6 1.66 -5.07 -5.04
CA TRP A 6 1.18 -4.79 -3.69
C TRP A 6 -0.11 -4.02 -3.90
N VAL A 7 -1.23 -4.63 -3.52
CA VAL A 7 -2.55 -4.05 -3.75
C VAL A 7 -3.20 -3.75 -2.42
N GLY A 8 -3.47 -2.48 -2.19
CA GLY A 8 -4.14 -2.02 -0.98
C GLY A 8 -5.50 -1.44 -1.30
N ILE A 9 -6.51 -1.94 -0.62
CA ILE A 9 -7.87 -1.41 -0.68
C ILE A 9 -8.16 -0.87 0.71
N VAL A 10 -8.41 0.42 0.82
CA VAL A 10 -8.40 1.11 2.10
C VAL A 10 -9.62 2.00 2.26
N ASP A 11 -10.20 1.97 3.45
CA ASP A 11 -11.19 2.95 3.87
C ASP A 11 -10.54 3.84 4.91
N VAL A 12 -10.09 5.02 4.49
CA VAL A 12 -9.43 5.97 5.38
C VAL A 12 -10.48 6.71 6.19
N LYS A 13 -10.38 6.62 7.52
CA LYS A 13 -11.30 7.27 8.46
C LYS A 13 -10.72 8.56 9.03
N ASN A 14 -9.42 8.57 9.28
CA ASN A 14 -8.71 9.74 9.79
C ASN A 14 -7.61 10.11 8.80
N HIS A 15 -7.89 11.10 7.96
CA HIS A 15 -6.98 11.48 6.87
C HIS A 15 -5.66 12.08 7.39
N ASP A 16 -5.70 12.82 8.49
CA ASP A 16 -4.50 13.43 9.05
C ASP A 16 -3.51 12.38 9.55
N GLU A 17 -4.01 11.37 10.27
CA GLU A 17 -3.16 10.28 10.75
C GLU A 17 -2.67 9.40 9.60
N TYR A 18 -3.54 9.14 8.62
CA TYR A 18 -3.14 8.37 7.45
C TYR A 18 -2.05 9.07 6.66
N ALA A 19 -2.08 10.41 6.59
CA ALA A 19 -1.06 11.20 5.92
C ALA A 19 0.31 10.99 6.57
N LYS A 20 0.37 10.84 7.89
CA LYS A 20 1.63 10.57 8.60
C LYS A 20 2.23 9.24 8.17
N TYR A 21 1.38 8.23 8.03
CA TYR A 21 1.79 6.94 7.49
C TYR A 21 2.34 7.10 6.07
N ALA A 22 1.60 7.78 5.21
CA ALA A 22 1.97 7.95 3.81
C ALA A 22 3.30 8.70 3.64
N GLU A 23 3.57 9.68 4.50
CA GLU A 23 4.83 10.44 4.48
C GLU A 23 6.03 9.56 4.77
N ILE A 24 5.84 8.48 5.55
CA ILE A 24 6.90 7.53 5.86
C ILE A 24 6.98 6.45 4.79
N ALA A 25 5.84 5.88 4.41
CA ALA A 25 5.79 4.77 3.47
C ALA A 25 6.21 5.15 2.05
N GLY A 26 5.82 6.35 1.58
CA GLY A 26 6.12 6.79 0.23
C GLY A 26 7.60 6.79 -0.10
N PRO A 27 8.41 7.56 0.64
CA PRO A 27 9.87 7.57 0.40
C PRO A 27 10.51 6.20 0.59
N ALA A 28 10.05 5.42 1.58
CA ALA A 28 10.59 4.08 1.82
C ALA A 28 10.33 3.15 0.65
N LEU A 29 9.17 3.24 0.02
CA LEU A 29 8.83 2.46 -1.17
C LEU A 29 9.77 2.78 -2.33
N ILE A 30 9.99 4.05 -2.59
CA ILE A 30 10.88 4.49 -3.67
C ILE A 30 12.30 3.99 -3.42
N LYS A 31 12.78 4.11 -2.18
CA LYS A 31 14.11 3.65 -1.79
C LYS A 31 14.26 2.13 -1.97
N ALA A 32 13.18 1.38 -1.75
CA ALA A 32 13.16 -0.07 -1.90
C ALA A 32 13.07 -0.53 -3.36
N GLY A 33 13.02 0.40 -4.31
CA GLY A 33 12.94 0.07 -5.73
C GLY A 33 11.52 -0.23 -6.21
N ALA A 34 10.52 0.10 -5.42
CA ALA A 34 9.13 -0.08 -5.81
C ALA A 34 8.67 1.02 -6.76
N LYS A 35 7.67 0.70 -7.56
CA LYS A 35 7.08 1.63 -8.49
C LYS A 35 5.61 1.83 -8.14
N ILE A 36 5.25 3.06 -7.81
CA ILE A 36 3.87 3.39 -7.46
C ILE A 36 3.07 3.57 -8.74
N LEU A 37 2.11 2.68 -8.99
CA LEU A 37 1.31 2.68 -10.22
C LEU A 37 -0.02 3.39 -10.05
N SER A 38 -0.63 3.32 -8.87
CA SER A 38 -1.87 4.03 -8.57
C SER A 38 -1.89 4.35 -7.08
N ARG A 39 -2.20 5.60 -6.77
CA ARG A 39 -2.28 6.05 -5.37
C ARG A 39 -3.10 7.33 -5.31
N GLY A 40 -4.26 7.24 -4.63
CA GLY A 40 -5.10 8.42 -4.44
C GLY A 40 -5.79 8.94 -5.69
N GLY A 41 -5.83 8.15 -6.76
CA GLY A 41 -6.50 8.53 -7.99
C GLY A 41 -8.00 8.28 -7.93
N LYS A 42 -8.68 8.60 -9.02
CA LYS A 42 -10.12 8.38 -9.15
C LYS A 42 -10.43 6.88 -9.07
N ILE A 43 -11.45 6.54 -8.31
CA ILE A 43 -11.90 5.15 -8.16
C ILE A 43 -13.32 5.04 -8.72
N ILE A 44 -13.55 4.03 -9.54
CA ILE A 44 -14.88 3.68 -10.03
C ILE A 44 -15.24 2.34 -9.40
N ASN A 45 -16.23 2.33 -8.52
CA ASN A 45 -16.67 1.11 -7.87
C ASN A 45 -17.70 0.40 -8.75
N LEU A 46 -17.39 -0.81 -9.17
CA LEU A 46 -18.27 -1.60 -10.03
C LEU A 46 -19.07 -2.63 -9.23
N GLU A 47 -18.45 -3.21 -8.23
CA GLU A 47 -19.08 -4.23 -7.39
C GLU A 47 -18.49 -4.20 -6.00
N GLY A 48 -19.29 -4.53 -5.02
CA GLY A 48 -18.85 -4.63 -3.64
C GLY A 48 -18.86 -3.29 -2.91
N LYS A 49 -18.33 -3.30 -1.70
CA LYS A 49 -18.27 -2.11 -0.86
C LYS A 49 -17.30 -1.09 -1.44
N LYS A 50 -17.75 0.14 -1.56
CA LYS A 50 -16.88 1.23 -2.02
C LYS A 50 -15.92 1.63 -0.92
N MET A 51 -14.64 1.60 -1.23
CA MET A 51 -13.58 2.07 -0.35
C MET A 51 -13.05 3.40 -0.91
N ASN A 52 -12.49 4.23 -0.07
CA ASN A 52 -12.11 5.57 -0.50
C ASN A 52 -10.66 5.70 -0.98
N ARG A 53 -9.89 4.62 -0.93
CA ARG A 53 -8.50 4.66 -1.41
C ARG A 53 -8.09 3.30 -1.95
N LEU A 54 -7.43 3.33 -3.10
CA LEU A 54 -6.91 2.12 -3.72
C LEU A 54 -5.46 2.39 -4.14
N VAL A 55 -4.56 1.47 -3.78
CA VAL A 55 -3.13 1.63 -4.03
C VAL A 55 -2.62 0.40 -4.76
N VAL A 56 -1.88 0.62 -5.85
CA VAL A 56 -1.23 -0.46 -6.59
C VAL A 56 0.24 -0.10 -6.75
N ILE A 57 1.10 -0.98 -6.26
CA ILE A 57 2.54 -0.76 -6.27
C ILE A 57 3.22 -1.99 -6.86
N GLU A 58 4.20 -1.76 -7.73
CA GLU A 58 4.95 -2.84 -8.36
C GLU A 58 6.28 -3.01 -7.65
N PHE A 59 6.61 -4.26 -7.30
CA PHE A 59 7.90 -4.64 -6.74
C PHE A 59 8.63 -5.57 -7.72
N PRO A 60 9.96 -5.64 -7.63
CA PRO A 60 10.72 -6.54 -8.51
C PRO A 60 10.36 -8.01 -8.35
N SER A 61 9.89 -8.42 -7.17
CA SER A 61 9.50 -9.81 -6.88
C SER A 61 8.62 -9.87 -5.65
N VAL A 62 7.97 -11.03 -5.46
CA VAL A 62 7.20 -11.29 -4.24
C VAL A 62 8.08 -11.18 -3.00
N ASP A 63 9.28 -11.75 -3.06
CA ASP A 63 10.22 -11.70 -1.93
C ASP A 63 10.57 -10.27 -1.53
N GLU A 64 10.82 -9.41 -2.50
CA GLU A 64 11.14 -8.01 -2.22
C GLU A 64 9.95 -7.27 -1.59
N ALA A 65 8.73 -7.57 -2.04
CA ALA A 65 7.53 -6.99 -1.45
C ALA A 65 7.35 -7.44 0.01
N GLU A 66 7.55 -8.71 0.29
CA GLU A 66 7.45 -9.23 1.66
C GLU A 66 8.52 -8.63 2.57
N LYS A 67 9.76 -8.52 2.09
CA LYS A 67 10.85 -7.89 2.84
C LYS A 67 10.52 -6.44 3.18
N PHE A 68 9.94 -5.74 2.23
CA PHE A 68 9.55 -4.34 2.48
C PHE A 68 8.51 -4.25 3.59
N TYR A 69 7.51 -5.12 3.56
CA TYR A 69 6.46 -5.12 4.59
C TYR A 69 7.05 -5.35 5.98
N GLN A 70 8.09 -6.17 6.08
CA GLN A 70 8.75 -6.50 7.34
C GLN A 70 9.86 -5.53 7.74
N SER A 71 10.17 -4.55 6.88
CA SER A 71 11.26 -3.61 7.13
C SER A 71 10.96 -2.68 8.29
N GLU A 72 12.01 -2.21 8.97
CA GLU A 72 11.88 -1.25 10.05
C GLU A 72 11.31 0.08 9.55
N GLU A 73 11.66 0.47 8.33
CA GLU A 73 11.19 1.72 7.74
C GLU A 73 9.67 1.70 7.55
N TYR A 74 9.14 0.59 7.02
CA TYR A 74 7.69 0.45 6.85
C TYR A 74 6.97 0.36 8.19
N LYS A 75 7.55 -0.35 9.14
CA LYS A 75 6.98 -0.50 10.49
C LYS A 75 6.80 0.83 11.20
N LYS A 76 7.69 1.78 10.95
CA LYS A 76 7.55 3.13 11.51
C LYS A 76 6.25 3.80 11.06
N GLY A 77 5.87 3.58 9.80
CA GLY A 77 4.61 4.08 9.28
C GLY A 77 3.40 3.37 9.87
N LEU A 78 3.51 2.06 10.07
CA LEU A 78 2.41 1.26 10.62
C LEU A 78 1.94 1.73 11.99
N LYS A 79 2.79 2.40 12.76
CA LYS A 79 2.41 2.93 14.08
C LYS A 79 1.26 3.94 14.01
N PHE A 80 1.09 4.59 12.85
CA PHE A 80 0.01 5.55 12.67
C PHE A 80 -1.28 4.93 12.18
N LEU A 81 -1.26 3.62 11.86
CA LEU A 81 -2.43 2.91 11.35
C LEU A 81 -3.01 2.00 12.43
N ASN A 82 -4.27 2.20 12.73
CA ASN A 82 -5.06 1.34 13.59
C ASN A 82 -6.50 1.37 13.09
N SER A 83 -7.41 0.65 13.76
CA SER A 83 -8.79 0.55 13.30
C SER A 83 -9.55 1.89 13.32
N ASP A 84 -9.08 2.86 14.10
CA ASP A 84 -9.69 4.20 14.12
C ASP A 84 -9.21 5.07 12.95
N VAL A 85 -8.08 4.74 12.37
CA VAL A 85 -7.48 5.49 11.26
C VAL A 85 -7.94 4.94 9.92
N SER A 86 -7.96 3.63 9.76
CA SER A 86 -8.36 3.02 8.49
C SER A 86 -8.69 1.55 8.64
N ASP A 87 -9.52 1.05 7.71
CA ASP A 87 -9.71 -0.37 7.47
C ASP A 87 -8.94 -0.69 6.20
N ARG A 88 -8.07 -1.69 6.24
CA ARG A 88 -7.19 -2.01 5.13
C ARG A 88 -7.20 -3.48 4.77
N PHE A 89 -7.21 -3.73 3.46
CA PHE A 89 -6.96 -5.04 2.89
C PHE A 89 -5.72 -4.88 2.02
N LEU A 90 -4.65 -5.57 2.38
CA LEU A 90 -3.36 -5.46 1.71
C LEU A 90 -2.86 -6.82 1.31
N ASN A 91 -2.63 -7.02 0.03
CA ASN A 91 -2.21 -8.30 -0.51
C ASN A 91 -1.09 -8.13 -1.53
N ILE A 92 -0.27 -9.16 -1.64
CA ILE A 92 0.78 -9.22 -2.65
C ILE A 92 0.37 -10.33 -3.64
N ALA A 93 0.41 -10.00 -4.91
CA ALA A 93 0.11 -10.95 -5.96
C ALA A 93 1.24 -10.98 -6.98
N GLU A 94 1.68 -12.19 -7.36
CA GLU A 94 2.72 -12.33 -8.37
C GLU A 94 2.16 -11.98 -9.73
N ALA A 95 2.96 -11.30 -10.55
CA ALA A 95 2.58 -10.96 -11.92
C ALA A 95 2.45 -12.22 -12.77
N VAL A 96 1.65 -12.12 -13.84
CA VAL A 96 1.48 -13.22 -14.78
C VAL A 96 2.79 -13.55 -15.51
N ASN A 97 3.57 -12.52 -15.81
CA ASN A 97 4.84 -12.67 -16.53
C ASN A 97 6.00 -12.21 -15.69
#